data_09b11dddfda2e5bea881d70aba81632b
#
_entry.id   09b11dddfda2e5bea881d70aba81632b
#
_cell.length_a   1.000
_cell.length_b   1.000
_cell.length_c   1.000
_cell.angle_alpha   90.00
_cell.angle_beta   90.00
_cell.angle_gamma   90.00
#
_symmetry.space_group_name_H-M   'P 1'
#
loop_
_entity.id
_entity.type
_entity.pdbx_description
1 polymer ?
#
loop_
_entity_poly.entity_id
_entity_poly.type
_entity_poly.pdbx_seq_one_letter_code
_entity_poly.pdbx_strand_id
1 'polypeptide(L)'
;MDIKKKIGKALQIQRKKKGYTQERFSEILGISTNCLSAVERGVNQLSYEILVHAINVLECSADDIFGEVIDHGMTVKACALDERLNALVPAEKARILAVLETLIDTAQKK
;
A
#
# COMPACT_ATOMS: atom_id res chain seq x y z
N MET A 1 -1.46 -17.02 -9.14
CA MET A 1 -1.64 -15.82 -8.32
C MET A 1 -2.92 -15.12 -8.76
N ASP A 2 -3.79 -14.80 -7.83
CA ASP A 2 -5.02 -14.09 -8.16
C ASP A 2 -4.84 -12.59 -7.91
N ILE A 3 -4.60 -11.85 -8.96
CA ILE A 3 -4.34 -10.41 -8.91
C ILE A 3 -5.56 -9.66 -8.39
N LYS A 4 -6.76 -10.05 -8.83
CA LYS A 4 -8.00 -9.40 -8.37
C LYS A 4 -8.19 -9.53 -6.86
N LYS A 5 -7.91 -10.70 -6.31
CA LYS A 5 -8.04 -10.93 -4.87
C LYS A 5 -7.03 -10.10 -4.07
N LYS A 6 -5.81 -10.01 -4.55
CA LYS A 6 -4.77 -9.25 -3.86
C LYS A 6 -5.06 -7.75 -3.89
N ILE A 7 -5.47 -7.22 -5.02
CA ILE A 7 -5.85 -5.82 -5.15
C ILE A 7 -7.09 -5.52 -4.31
N GLY A 8 -8.10 -6.38 -4.38
CA GLY A 8 -9.32 -6.21 -3.60
C GLY A 8 -9.06 -6.19 -2.10
N LYS A 9 -8.21 -7.10 -1.63
CA LYS A 9 -7.83 -7.14 -0.22
C LYS A 9 -7.03 -5.90 0.21
N ALA A 10 -6.13 -5.43 -0.63
CA ALA A 10 -5.35 -4.23 -0.36
C ALA A 10 -6.26 -3.01 -0.24
N LEU A 11 -7.25 -2.88 -1.13
CA LEU A 11 -8.25 -1.81 -1.05
C LEU A 11 -9.05 -1.89 0.25
N GLN A 12 -9.47 -3.10 0.63
CA GLN A 12 -10.20 -3.30 1.89
C GLN A 12 -9.38 -2.86 3.09
N ILE A 13 -8.12 -3.25 3.14
CA ILE A 13 -7.22 -2.89 4.24
C ILE A 13 -7.09 -1.37 4.33
N GLN A 14 -6.85 -0.70 3.22
CA GLN A 14 -6.68 0.75 3.21
C GLN A 14 -7.99 1.47 3.55
N ARG A 15 -9.13 0.94 3.06
CA ARG A 15 -10.44 1.48 3.40
C ARG A 15 -10.67 1.44 4.91
N LYS A 16 -10.39 0.30 5.53
CA LYS A 16 -10.57 0.13 6.98
C LYS A 16 -9.63 1.02 7.78
N LYS A 17 -8.39 1.19 7.31
CA LYS A 17 -7.44 2.10 7.95
C LYS A 17 -7.93 3.55 7.96
N LYS A 18 -8.64 3.96 6.91
CA LYS A 18 -9.22 5.30 6.84
C LYS A 18 -10.55 5.42 7.57
N GLY A 19 -11.10 4.31 8.05
CA GLY A 19 -12.36 4.32 8.79
C GLY A 19 -13.60 4.40 7.92
N TYR A 20 -13.48 4.12 6.62
CA TYR A 20 -14.64 4.13 5.73
C TYR A 20 -15.39 2.80 5.80
N THR A 21 -16.73 2.87 5.85
CA THR A 21 -17.59 1.70 5.62
C THR A 21 -17.64 1.41 4.12
N GLN A 22 -18.11 0.22 3.75
CA GLN A 22 -18.32 -0.10 2.34
C GLN A 22 -19.34 0.86 1.69
N GLU A 23 -20.43 1.15 2.41
CA GLU A 23 -21.45 2.07 1.92
C GLU A 23 -20.88 3.46 1.63
N ARG A 24 -20.12 4.01 2.57
CA ARG A 24 -19.58 5.36 2.42
C ARG A 24 -18.53 5.40 1.30
N PHE A 25 -17.64 4.42 1.26
CA PHE A 25 -16.59 4.40 0.26
C PHE A 25 -17.17 4.20 -1.16
N SER A 26 -18.15 3.30 -1.30
CA SER A 26 -18.80 3.10 -2.60
C SER A 26 -19.52 4.38 -3.07
N GLU A 27 -20.15 5.09 -2.16
CA GLU A 27 -20.78 6.39 -2.46
C GLU A 27 -19.76 7.40 -2.98
N ILE A 28 -18.60 7.51 -2.32
CA ILE A 28 -17.53 8.41 -2.75
C ILE A 28 -17.01 8.03 -4.13
N LEU A 29 -16.89 6.74 -4.41
CA LEU A 29 -16.39 6.26 -5.70
C LEU A 29 -17.44 6.28 -6.81
N GLY A 30 -18.70 6.49 -6.47
CA GLY A 30 -19.78 6.48 -7.46
C GLY A 30 -20.14 5.09 -7.97
N ILE A 31 -19.95 4.06 -7.16
CA ILE A 31 -20.29 2.67 -7.48
C ILE A 31 -21.26 2.14 -6.41
N SER A 32 -21.91 1.01 -6.72
CA SER A 32 -22.79 0.37 -5.74
C SER A 32 -21.99 -0.32 -4.63
N THR A 33 -22.60 -0.47 -3.47
CA THR A 33 -22.02 -1.21 -2.36
C THR A 33 -21.76 -2.67 -2.76
N ASN A 34 -22.67 -3.27 -3.53
CA ASN A 34 -22.49 -4.62 -4.03
C ASN A 34 -21.28 -4.73 -4.96
N CYS A 35 -21.07 -3.73 -5.81
CA CYS A 35 -19.90 -3.68 -6.69
C CYS A 35 -18.62 -3.62 -5.86
N LEU A 36 -18.55 -2.75 -4.86
CA LEU A 36 -17.37 -2.64 -4.00
C LEU A 36 -17.13 -3.93 -3.23
N SER A 37 -18.18 -4.54 -2.69
CA SER A 37 -18.07 -5.82 -2.00
C SER A 37 -17.47 -6.90 -2.91
N ALA A 38 -17.93 -6.98 -4.17
CA ALA A 38 -17.41 -7.93 -5.14
C ALA A 38 -15.94 -7.65 -5.46
N VAL A 39 -15.55 -6.38 -5.57
CA VAL A 39 -14.15 -5.99 -5.79
C VAL A 39 -13.27 -6.43 -4.61
N GLU A 40 -13.71 -6.17 -3.39
CA GLU A 40 -12.93 -6.53 -2.19
C GLU A 40 -12.79 -8.05 -2.01
N ARG A 41 -13.76 -8.82 -2.51
CA ARG A 41 -13.69 -10.29 -2.50
C ARG A 41 -12.88 -10.87 -3.65
N GLY A 42 -12.43 -10.02 -4.59
CA GLY A 42 -11.67 -10.48 -5.74
C GLY A 42 -12.50 -11.10 -6.84
N VAL A 43 -13.81 -10.90 -6.83
CA VAL A 43 -14.73 -11.40 -7.85
C VAL A 43 -14.82 -10.45 -9.03
N ASN A 44 -14.66 -9.16 -8.78
CA ASN A 44 -14.76 -8.11 -9.78
C ASN A 44 -13.56 -7.18 -9.68
N GLN A 45 -13.42 -6.26 -10.62
CA GLN A 45 -12.35 -5.27 -10.59
C GLN A 45 -12.90 -3.90 -10.94
N LEU A 46 -12.26 -2.87 -10.40
CA LEU A 46 -12.57 -1.48 -10.74
C LEU A 46 -11.95 -1.12 -12.08
N SER A 47 -12.58 -0.19 -12.82
CA SER A 47 -11.91 0.43 -13.96
C SER A 47 -10.68 1.17 -13.43
N TYR A 48 -9.67 1.36 -14.29
CA TYR A 48 -8.47 2.04 -13.83
C TYR A 48 -8.76 3.46 -13.33
N GLU A 49 -9.73 4.14 -13.92
CA GLU A 49 -10.12 5.51 -13.51
C GLU A 49 -10.66 5.52 -12.08
N ILE A 50 -11.55 4.59 -11.77
CA ILE A 50 -12.11 4.47 -10.41
C ILE A 50 -11.04 4.01 -9.43
N LEU A 51 -10.15 3.13 -9.86
CA LEU A 51 -9.05 2.66 -9.02
C LEU A 51 -8.10 3.81 -8.65
N VAL A 52 -7.74 4.66 -9.61
CA VAL A 52 -6.92 5.84 -9.33
C VAL A 52 -7.64 6.78 -8.36
N HIS A 53 -8.95 6.98 -8.57
CA HIS A 53 -9.75 7.80 -7.66
C HIS A 53 -9.77 7.22 -6.25
N ALA A 54 -9.92 5.90 -6.14
CA ALA A 54 -9.90 5.21 -4.85
C ALA A 54 -8.58 5.42 -4.13
N ILE A 55 -7.45 5.27 -4.83
CA ILE A 55 -6.12 5.47 -4.24
C ILE A 55 -5.98 6.91 -3.73
N ASN A 56 -6.44 7.89 -4.50
CA ASN A 56 -6.38 9.30 -4.11
C ASN A 56 -7.26 9.58 -2.88
N VAL A 57 -8.47 9.02 -2.84
CA VAL A 57 -9.38 9.18 -1.70
C VAL A 57 -8.80 8.56 -0.43
N LEU A 58 -8.18 7.38 -0.57
CA LEU A 58 -7.56 6.68 0.55
C LEU A 58 -6.24 7.32 1.00
N GLU A 59 -5.71 8.23 0.20
CA GLU A 59 -4.43 8.89 0.48
C GLU A 59 -3.31 7.88 0.71
N CYS A 60 -3.38 6.75 0.02
CA CYS A 60 -2.34 5.73 0.06
C CYS A 60 -1.51 5.79 -1.21
N SER A 61 -0.40 5.05 -1.23
CA SER A 61 0.44 4.97 -2.43
C SER A 61 -0.05 3.88 -3.37
N ALA A 62 0.35 3.97 -4.63
CA ALA A 62 0.10 2.87 -5.57
C ALA A 62 0.72 1.57 -5.07
N ASP A 63 1.87 1.63 -4.41
CA ASP A 63 2.55 0.46 -3.87
C ASP A 63 1.75 -0.20 -2.74
N ASP A 64 1.00 0.58 -1.96
CA ASP A 64 0.11 0.01 -0.94
C ASP A 64 -0.96 -0.90 -1.54
N ILE A 65 -1.36 -0.65 -2.78
CA ILE A 65 -2.37 -1.43 -3.49
C ILE A 65 -1.73 -2.52 -4.36
N PHE A 66 -0.66 -2.19 -5.06
CA PHE A 66 -0.05 -3.08 -6.06
C PHE A 66 1.23 -3.78 -5.58
N GLY A 67 1.71 -3.47 -4.38
CA GLY A 67 3.02 -3.94 -3.92
C GLY A 67 3.16 -5.46 -3.89
N GLU A 68 2.07 -6.19 -3.64
CA GLU A 68 2.09 -7.66 -3.63
C GLU A 68 1.99 -8.30 -5.01
N VAL A 69 1.56 -7.52 -6.01
CA VAL A 69 1.35 -8.06 -7.36
C VAL A 69 2.39 -7.60 -8.36
N ILE A 70 3.19 -6.60 -7.99
CA ILE A 70 4.26 -6.08 -8.84
C ILE A 70 5.61 -6.48 -8.24
N ASP A 71 6.43 -7.17 -9.03
CA ASP A 71 7.69 -7.75 -8.56
C ASP A 71 8.67 -6.70 -8.02
N HIS A 72 8.61 -5.47 -8.50
CA HIS A 72 9.54 -4.41 -8.11
C HIS A 72 8.97 -3.44 -7.06
N GLY A 73 7.81 -3.75 -6.46
CA GLY A 73 7.19 -2.89 -5.46
C GLY A 73 8.10 -2.63 -4.25
N MET A 74 8.78 -3.68 -3.78
CA MET A 74 9.70 -3.56 -2.65
C MET A 74 10.91 -2.68 -2.99
N THR A 75 11.41 -2.76 -4.22
CA THR A 75 12.51 -1.90 -4.69
C THR A 75 12.11 -0.43 -4.67
N VAL A 76 10.88 -0.12 -5.07
CA VAL A 76 10.35 1.25 -5.04
C VAL A 76 10.30 1.78 -3.61
N LYS A 77 9.84 0.96 -2.65
CA LYS A 77 9.82 1.35 -1.23
C LYS A 77 11.23 1.59 -0.69
N ALA A 78 12.17 0.74 -1.05
CA ALA A 78 13.56 0.88 -0.63
C ALA A 78 14.18 2.17 -1.19
N CYS A 79 13.90 2.51 -2.44
CA CYS A 79 14.36 3.76 -3.04
C CYS A 79 13.79 4.99 -2.32
N ALA A 80 12.50 4.95 -1.95
CA ALA A 80 11.86 6.04 -1.22
C ALA A 80 12.51 6.23 0.15
N LEU A 81 12.82 5.14 0.86
CA LEU A 81 13.51 5.19 2.14
C LEU A 81 14.91 5.76 1.99
N ASP A 82 15.63 5.38 0.94
CA ASP A 82 16.97 5.89 0.67
C ASP A 82 16.96 7.39 0.44
N GLU A 83 16.00 7.90 -0.33
CA GLU A 83 15.82 9.34 -0.53
C GLU A 83 15.59 10.08 0.78
N ARG A 84 14.73 9.52 1.64
CA ARG A 84 14.45 10.12 2.96
C ARG A 84 15.68 10.12 3.85
N LEU A 85 16.47 9.03 3.83
CA LEU A 85 17.72 8.96 4.58
C LEU A 85 18.72 10.00 4.10
N ASN A 86 18.84 10.17 2.78
CA ASN A 86 19.79 11.12 2.19
C ASN A 86 19.41 12.58 2.46
N ALA A 87 18.15 12.84 2.80
CA ALA A 87 17.69 14.18 3.17
C ALA A 87 18.08 14.56 4.61
N LEU A 88 18.53 13.60 5.43
CA LEU A 88 18.92 13.85 6.81
C LEU A 88 20.34 14.38 6.91
N VAL A 89 20.63 15.07 8.04
CA VAL A 89 22.01 15.48 8.34
C VAL A 89 22.87 14.23 8.54
N PRO A 90 24.19 14.28 8.19
CA PRO A 90 25.06 13.09 8.25
C PRO A 90 25.06 12.37 9.61
N ALA A 91 25.03 13.10 10.71
CA ALA A 91 25.03 12.49 12.05
C ALA A 91 23.79 11.66 12.30
N GLU A 92 22.61 12.16 11.92
CA GLU A 92 21.35 11.43 12.07
C GLU A 92 21.29 10.21 11.15
N LYS A 93 21.76 10.37 9.91
CA LYS A 93 21.82 9.29 8.95
C LYS A 93 22.69 8.15 9.48
N ALA A 94 23.86 8.46 10.00
CA ALA A 94 24.78 7.47 10.56
C ALA A 94 24.16 6.75 11.73
N ARG A 95 23.43 7.44 12.61
CA ARG A 95 22.76 6.85 13.75
C ARG A 95 21.69 5.84 13.30
N ILE A 96 20.87 6.23 12.34
CA ILE A 96 19.79 5.37 11.83
C ILE A 96 20.37 4.14 11.15
N LEU A 97 21.42 4.31 10.33
CA LEU A 97 22.06 3.19 9.65
C LEU A 97 22.68 2.20 10.64
N ALA A 98 23.28 2.71 11.75
CA ALA A 98 23.83 1.85 12.78
C ALA A 98 22.75 0.99 13.45
N VAL A 99 21.57 1.57 13.72
CA VAL A 99 20.43 0.83 14.28
C VAL A 99 19.95 -0.23 13.29
N LEU A 100 19.85 0.10 12.00
CA LEU A 100 19.43 -0.84 10.98
C LEU A 100 20.40 -2.02 10.87
N GLU A 101 21.71 -1.76 10.88
CA GLU A 101 22.71 -2.81 10.84
C GLU A 101 22.57 -3.76 12.03
N THR A 102 22.35 -3.23 13.23
CA THR A 102 22.14 -4.02 14.43
C THR A 102 20.90 -4.91 14.30
N LEU A 103 19.81 -4.37 13.77
CA LEU A 103 18.57 -5.13 13.55
C LEU A 103 18.77 -6.23 12.53
N ILE A 104 19.49 -5.95 11.44
CA ILE A 104 19.77 -6.93 10.40
C ILE A 104 20.64 -8.06 10.96
N ASP A 105 21.69 -7.72 11.70
CA ASP A 105 22.58 -8.70 12.31
C ASP A 105 21.81 -9.60 13.28
N THR A 106 20.92 -9.03 14.09
CA THR A 106 20.08 -9.77 15.02
C THR A 106 19.16 -10.74 14.27
N ALA A 107 18.57 -10.30 13.16
CA ALA A 107 17.70 -11.14 12.34
C ALA A 107 18.46 -12.29 11.68
N GLN A 108 19.72 -12.09 11.33
CA GLN A 108 20.54 -13.12 10.69
C GLN A 108 21.07 -14.18 11.67
N LYS A 109 21.01 -13.91 12.94
CA LYS A 109 21.55 -14.82 13.99
C LYS A 109 20.55 -15.86 14.46
N LYS A 110 19.62 -16.25 13.65
CA LYS A 110 18.67 -17.30 14.01
C LYS A 110 19.29 -18.68 13.98
#